data_35025ef6e40dc6036ea2b6876b8f4460
#
_entry.id   35025ef6e40dc6036ea2b6876b8f4460
#
_cell.length_a   1.000
_cell.length_b   1.000
_cell.length_c   1.000
_cell.angle_alpha   90.00
_cell.angle_beta   90.00
_cell.angle_gamma   90.00
#
_symmetry.space_group_name_H-M   'P 1'
#
loop_
_entity.id
_entity.type
_entity.pdbx_description
1 polymer ?
#
loop_
_entity_poly.entity_id
_entity_poly.type
_entity_poly.pdbx_seq_one_letter_code
_entity_poly.pdbx_strand_id
1 'polypeptide(L)'
;MQIFNKFLRFSKLYIIFSYIVLFLIIFSTSYLHANAFKVSNIEISSSFELNFQKNTVIDDGFKTSFINLLSMITTTTDKKKIKNTPIIKIKEMIDSFTISKEKFVDNEYIAILETTFNKKKVLKFLENKNIFPSAPIKNKVLLIPVLFDTEKERIDLYDDNPFYNKWNNEKNNFQLLEYFLPSEDLDDLNNIQEEINNIEVYDFNRLVKKYDIKDHIILIVYKTKNEIKILSKINLDNSTKLINKTYSEINLQNEINIEKFIIDLKDDYENQWKKNNEINTSIKLPITISLDSKDYKRISKIKKVLANMDLISEFYTLKFDNQNFQIRVIYNGSPKLFLSDMRKQNFDLVMTDNVWVVK
;
A
#
# COMPACT_ATOMS: atom_id res chain seq x y z
N MET A 1 -52.02 -1.93 39.69
CA MET A 1 -50.64 -2.18 40.25
C MET A 1 -49.84 -3.24 39.50
N GLN A 2 -50.43 -4.33 39.04
CA GLN A 2 -49.73 -5.40 38.28
C GLN A 2 -49.28 -4.97 36.85
N ILE A 3 -50.03 -4.13 36.15
CA ILE A 3 -49.73 -3.68 34.78
C ILE A 3 -48.53 -2.73 34.77
N PHE A 4 -48.39 -1.86 35.79
CA PHE A 4 -47.29 -0.91 35.94
C PHE A 4 -45.94 -1.62 36.21
N ASN A 5 -45.96 -2.70 36.99
CA ASN A 5 -44.73 -3.51 37.23
C ASN A 5 -44.29 -4.31 36.01
N LYS A 6 -45.21 -4.70 35.12
CA LYS A 6 -44.89 -5.34 33.85
C LYS A 6 -44.18 -4.35 32.89
N PHE A 7 -44.67 -3.10 32.81
CA PHE A 7 -44.09 -2.05 31.99
C PHE A 7 -42.67 -1.68 32.42
N LEU A 8 -42.44 -1.57 33.73
CA LEU A 8 -41.09 -1.32 34.30
C LEU A 8 -40.11 -2.48 34.05
N ARG A 9 -40.56 -3.71 34.01
CA ARG A 9 -39.71 -4.86 33.66
C ARG A 9 -39.34 -4.85 32.18
N PHE A 10 -40.25 -4.53 31.29
CA PHE A 10 -39.99 -4.41 29.84
C PHE A 10 -39.02 -3.27 29.53
N SER A 11 -39.19 -2.10 30.18
CA SER A 11 -38.27 -0.98 29.97
C SER A 11 -36.83 -1.30 30.43
N LYS A 12 -36.67 -2.00 31.54
CA LYS A 12 -35.36 -2.47 32.01
C LYS A 12 -34.72 -3.48 31.07
N LEU A 13 -35.50 -4.37 30.49
CA LEU A 13 -35.06 -5.36 29.53
C LEU A 13 -34.56 -4.68 28.22
N TYR A 14 -35.27 -3.67 27.76
CA TYR A 14 -34.88 -2.87 26.59
C TYR A 14 -33.57 -2.09 26.80
N ILE A 15 -33.41 -1.52 27.99
CA ILE A 15 -32.18 -0.81 28.37
C ILE A 15 -30.97 -1.76 28.41
N ILE A 16 -31.14 -2.95 29.02
CA ILE A 16 -30.09 -3.97 29.06
C ILE A 16 -29.74 -4.47 27.65
N PHE A 17 -30.77 -4.71 26.83
CA PHE A 17 -30.55 -5.12 25.43
C PHE A 17 -29.85 -4.05 24.61
N SER A 18 -30.19 -2.77 24.81
CA SER A 18 -29.50 -1.64 24.16
C SER A 18 -28.01 -1.55 24.57
N TYR A 19 -27.69 -1.77 25.86
CA TYR A 19 -26.30 -1.82 26.33
C TYR A 19 -25.52 -3.03 25.77
N ILE A 20 -26.16 -4.20 25.64
CA ILE A 20 -25.52 -5.37 25.03
C ILE A 20 -25.25 -5.14 23.54
N VAL A 21 -26.16 -4.53 22.79
CA VAL A 21 -25.97 -4.18 21.38
C VAL A 21 -24.87 -3.14 21.22
N LEU A 22 -24.85 -2.09 22.08
CA LEU A 22 -23.80 -1.08 22.09
C LEU A 22 -22.44 -1.70 22.41
N PHE A 23 -22.39 -2.62 23.38
CA PHE A 23 -21.16 -3.36 23.75
C PHE A 23 -20.67 -4.24 22.60
N LEU A 24 -21.56 -4.94 21.89
CA LEU A 24 -21.21 -5.74 20.71
C LEU A 24 -20.69 -4.88 19.55
N ILE A 25 -21.24 -3.68 19.34
CA ILE A 25 -20.75 -2.73 18.32
C ILE A 25 -19.37 -2.21 18.67
N ILE A 26 -19.09 -1.92 19.94
CA ILE A 26 -17.77 -1.46 20.40
C ILE A 26 -16.71 -2.56 20.30
N PHE A 27 -17.08 -3.83 20.51
CA PHE A 27 -16.14 -4.96 20.37
C PHE A 27 -15.94 -5.42 18.92
N SER A 28 -16.81 -5.07 17.98
CA SER A 28 -16.67 -5.45 16.57
C SER A 28 -15.74 -4.55 15.75
N THR A 29 -15.17 -3.50 16.33
CA THR A 29 -14.03 -2.78 15.73
C THR A 29 -12.73 -3.55 15.96
N SER A 30 -12.69 -4.80 15.54
CA SER A 30 -11.42 -5.46 15.24
C SER A 30 -10.79 -4.65 14.13
N TYR A 31 -9.80 -3.82 14.46
CA TYR A 31 -8.91 -3.25 13.47
C TYR A 31 -8.32 -4.40 12.68
N LEU A 32 -8.87 -4.66 11.50
CA LEU A 32 -8.18 -5.42 10.48
C LEU A 32 -6.91 -4.63 10.14
N HIS A 33 -5.85 -4.87 10.91
CA HIS A 33 -4.52 -4.56 10.46
C HIS A 33 -4.33 -5.46 9.24
N ALA A 34 -4.57 -4.91 8.06
CA ALA A 34 -4.21 -5.59 6.83
C ALA A 34 -2.74 -5.96 6.98
N ASN A 35 -2.47 -7.28 7.15
CA ASN A 35 -1.09 -7.75 7.23
C ASN A 35 -0.49 -7.49 5.85
N ALA A 36 0.31 -6.44 5.73
CA ALA A 36 0.86 -5.95 4.48
C ALA A 36 1.71 -7.00 3.75
N PHE A 37 2.10 -8.07 4.46
CA PHE A 37 2.87 -9.20 3.95
C PHE A 37 2.00 -10.45 3.73
N LYS A 38 0.67 -10.25 3.67
CA LYS A 38 -0.31 -11.26 3.30
C LYS A 38 -0.78 -11.01 1.88
N VAL A 39 -0.68 -12.01 1.02
CA VAL A 39 -1.12 -11.99 -0.37
C VAL A 39 -2.27 -12.98 -0.49
N SER A 40 -3.44 -12.49 -0.85
CA SER A 40 -4.68 -13.28 -0.92
C SER A 40 -5.21 -13.34 -2.35
N ASN A 41 -6.14 -14.26 -2.58
CA ASN A 41 -6.84 -14.44 -3.85
C ASN A 41 -5.92 -14.77 -5.03
N ILE A 42 -4.88 -15.56 -4.80
CA ILE A 42 -4.06 -16.09 -5.87
C ILE A 42 -4.72 -17.34 -6.41
N GLU A 43 -5.28 -17.24 -7.60
CA GLU A 43 -5.79 -18.38 -8.32
C GLU A 43 -4.63 -19.22 -8.83
N ILE A 44 -4.68 -20.52 -8.51
CA ILE A 44 -3.74 -21.52 -9.00
C ILE A 44 -4.51 -22.58 -9.77
N SER A 45 -4.03 -22.94 -10.94
CA SER A 45 -4.62 -23.99 -11.76
C SER A 45 -3.56 -24.82 -12.46
N SER A 46 -3.91 -26.08 -12.77
CA SER A 46 -3.08 -26.96 -13.58
C SER A 46 -3.93 -28.10 -14.13
N SER A 47 -3.58 -28.61 -15.29
CA SER A 47 -4.19 -29.79 -15.87
C SER A 47 -4.05 -30.99 -14.91
N PHE A 48 -5.19 -31.69 -14.68
CA PHE A 48 -5.24 -32.87 -13.84
C PHE A 48 -5.04 -34.13 -14.69
N GLU A 49 -3.76 -34.44 -14.93
CA GLU A 49 -3.31 -35.59 -15.72
C GLU A 49 -2.54 -36.58 -14.84
N LEU A 50 -2.13 -37.73 -15.43
CA LEU A 50 -1.40 -38.81 -14.73
C LEU A 50 -0.15 -38.31 -13.98
N ASN A 51 0.47 -37.21 -14.44
CA ASN A 51 1.67 -36.61 -13.84
C ASN A 51 1.36 -35.42 -12.92
N PHE A 52 0.09 -35.20 -12.55
CA PHE A 52 -0.30 -34.09 -11.69
C PHE A 52 0.40 -34.15 -10.32
N GLN A 53 1.05 -33.06 -9.96
CA GLN A 53 1.69 -32.88 -8.67
C GLN A 53 1.17 -31.61 -8.00
N LYS A 54 0.28 -31.77 -7.05
CA LYS A 54 -0.31 -30.64 -6.30
C LYS A 54 0.76 -29.72 -5.71
N ASN A 55 1.85 -30.26 -5.22
CA ASN A 55 2.94 -29.46 -4.63
C ASN A 55 3.58 -28.51 -5.64
N THR A 56 3.71 -28.90 -6.91
CA THR A 56 4.25 -28.04 -7.97
C THR A 56 3.33 -26.84 -8.22
N VAL A 57 2.01 -27.08 -8.26
CA VAL A 57 1.01 -26.03 -8.46
C VAL A 57 1.02 -25.04 -7.28
N ILE A 58 1.15 -25.56 -6.05
CA ILE A 58 1.29 -24.71 -4.86
C ILE A 58 2.59 -23.90 -4.90
N ASP A 59 3.69 -24.49 -5.36
CA ASP A 59 4.98 -23.82 -5.49
C ASP A 59 4.93 -22.68 -6.51
N ASP A 60 4.21 -22.84 -7.61
CA ASP A 60 3.99 -21.77 -8.58
C ASP A 60 3.07 -20.69 -7.98
N GLY A 61 2.09 -21.06 -7.19
CA GLY A 61 1.29 -20.13 -6.39
C GLY A 61 2.13 -19.32 -5.40
N PHE A 62 3.11 -19.91 -4.74
CA PHE A 62 4.05 -19.21 -3.87
C PHE A 62 4.94 -18.23 -4.64
N LYS A 63 5.42 -18.59 -5.84
CA LYS A 63 6.19 -17.69 -6.71
C LYS A 63 5.33 -16.48 -7.11
N THR A 64 4.09 -16.72 -7.53
CA THR A 64 3.13 -15.68 -7.90
C THR A 64 2.83 -14.77 -6.71
N SER A 65 2.57 -15.34 -5.52
CA SER A 65 2.36 -14.59 -4.28
C SER A 65 3.58 -13.73 -3.93
N PHE A 66 4.79 -14.26 -4.08
CA PHE A 66 6.02 -13.52 -3.82
C PHE A 66 6.21 -12.35 -4.79
N ILE A 67 5.98 -12.55 -6.09
CA ILE A 67 6.04 -11.50 -7.11
C ILE A 67 5.01 -10.40 -6.81
N ASN A 68 3.81 -10.76 -6.37
CA ASN A 68 2.77 -9.81 -6.01
C ASN A 68 3.14 -9.01 -4.75
N LEU A 69 3.71 -9.67 -3.73
CA LEU A 69 4.27 -8.99 -2.56
C LEU A 69 5.35 -7.98 -2.99
N LEU A 70 6.31 -8.40 -3.82
CA LEU A 70 7.35 -7.52 -4.33
C LEU A 70 6.76 -6.33 -5.11
N SER A 71 5.68 -6.54 -5.86
CA SER A 71 4.99 -5.48 -6.59
C SER A 71 4.42 -4.40 -5.66
N MET A 72 4.06 -4.75 -4.43
CA MET A 72 3.58 -3.80 -3.44
C MET A 72 4.72 -3.05 -2.71
N ILE A 73 5.86 -3.71 -2.48
CA ILE A 73 6.88 -3.16 -1.58
C ILE A 73 8.20 -2.76 -2.25
N THR A 74 8.36 -2.99 -3.57
CA THR A 74 9.59 -2.62 -4.30
C THR A 74 9.25 -1.88 -5.59
N THR A 75 10.22 -1.12 -6.11
CA THR A 75 10.12 -0.52 -7.43
C THR A 75 10.13 -1.59 -8.53
N THR A 76 9.63 -1.25 -9.73
CA THR A 76 9.67 -2.16 -10.88
C THR A 76 11.10 -2.56 -11.28
N THR A 77 12.06 -1.65 -11.11
CA THR A 77 13.49 -1.92 -11.36
C THR A 77 14.04 -2.94 -10.38
N ASP A 78 13.75 -2.78 -9.09
CA ASP A 78 14.23 -3.68 -8.06
C ASP A 78 13.53 -5.03 -8.11
N LYS A 79 12.24 -5.05 -8.39
CA LYS A 79 11.48 -6.28 -8.63
C LYS A 79 12.11 -7.13 -9.74
N LYS A 80 12.56 -6.51 -10.84
CA LYS A 80 13.24 -7.22 -11.94
C LYS A 80 14.52 -7.94 -11.50
N LYS A 81 15.26 -7.39 -10.52
CA LYS A 81 16.50 -8.01 -10.00
C LYS A 81 16.25 -9.30 -9.23
N ILE A 82 15.10 -9.44 -8.61
CA ILE A 82 14.79 -10.51 -7.64
C ILE A 82 13.59 -11.40 -8.04
N LYS A 83 12.91 -11.13 -9.15
CA LYS A 83 11.75 -11.92 -9.61
C LYS A 83 12.05 -13.41 -9.80
N ASN A 84 13.30 -13.77 -10.11
CA ASN A 84 13.74 -15.15 -10.33
C ASN A 84 14.31 -15.80 -9.06
N THR A 85 13.88 -15.37 -7.87
CA THR A 85 14.29 -15.97 -6.60
C THR A 85 13.89 -17.45 -6.56
N PRO A 86 14.82 -18.37 -6.22
CA PRO A 86 14.52 -19.81 -6.14
C PRO A 86 13.40 -20.12 -5.17
N ILE A 87 12.55 -21.11 -5.51
CA ILE A 87 11.39 -21.48 -4.70
C ILE A 87 11.76 -21.86 -3.25
N ILE A 88 12.90 -22.49 -3.04
CA ILE A 88 13.39 -22.85 -1.70
C ILE A 88 13.55 -21.59 -0.84
N LYS A 89 14.12 -20.51 -1.40
CA LYS A 89 14.28 -19.24 -0.69
C LYS A 89 12.94 -18.52 -0.44
N ILE A 90 11.99 -18.65 -1.36
CA ILE A 90 10.64 -18.12 -1.17
C ILE A 90 9.95 -18.85 -0.01
N LYS A 91 10.01 -20.18 0.03
CA LYS A 91 9.45 -20.99 1.13
C LYS A 91 10.03 -20.65 2.50
N GLU A 92 11.34 -20.35 2.58
CA GLU A 92 11.98 -19.91 3.83
C GLU A 92 11.36 -18.62 4.38
N MET A 93 10.78 -17.78 3.53
CA MET A 93 10.16 -16.52 3.90
C MET A 93 8.65 -16.63 4.20
N ILE A 94 8.03 -17.78 3.96
CA ILE A 94 6.60 -18.00 4.24
C ILE A 94 6.43 -18.38 5.72
N ASP A 95 5.49 -17.73 6.41
CA ASP A 95 5.05 -18.10 7.77
C ASP A 95 3.91 -19.10 7.73
N SER A 96 2.92 -18.84 6.88
CA SER A 96 1.74 -19.70 6.72
C SER A 96 1.08 -19.52 5.37
N PHE A 97 0.28 -20.49 4.96
CA PHE A 97 -0.56 -20.39 3.78
C PHE A 97 -1.88 -21.13 3.99
N THR A 98 -2.88 -20.77 3.22
CA THR A 98 -4.21 -21.40 3.20
C THR A 98 -4.60 -21.67 1.76
N ILE A 99 -5.13 -22.88 1.51
CA ILE A 99 -5.74 -23.24 0.23
C ILE A 99 -7.25 -23.28 0.46
N SER A 100 -8.01 -22.59 -0.38
CA SER A 100 -9.47 -22.54 -0.33
C SER A 100 -10.07 -22.73 -1.72
N LYS A 101 -11.39 -22.99 -1.77
CA LYS A 101 -12.15 -23.18 -3.02
C LYS A 101 -11.52 -24.21 -3.97
N GLU A 102 -10.93 -25.26 -3.38
CA GLU A 102 -10.32 -26.35 -4.13
C GLU A 102 -11.37 -27.12 -4.95
N LYS A 103 -11.14 -27.28 -6.24
CA LYS A 103 -12.04 -27.93 -7.18
C LYS A 103 -11.27 -28.74 -8.21
N PHE A 104 -11.87 -29.82 -8.67
CA PHE A 104 -11.45 -30.60 -9.82
C PHE A 104 -12.59 -30.56 -10.84
N VAL A 105 -12.42 -29.82 -11.91
CA VAL A 105 -13.46 -29.59 -12.93
C VAL A 105 -12.82 -29.66 -14.30
N ASP A 106 -13.44 -30.37 -15.24
CA ASP A 106 -13.03 -30.47 -16.65
C ASP A 106 -11.53 -30.81 -16.84
N ASN A 107 -11.04 -31.79 -16.08
CA ASN A 107 -9.62 -32.19 -16.04
C ASN A 107 -8.66 -31.07 -15.58
N GLU A 108 -9.16 -30.06 -14.88
CA GLU A 108 -8.34 -29.03 -14.27
C GLU A 108 -8.47 -29.07 -12.73
N TYR A 109 -7.36 -28.91 -12.06
CA TYR A 109 -7.29 -28.58 -10.65
C TYR A 109 -7.27 -27.05 -10.52
N ILE A 110 -8.19 -26.50 -9.75
CA ILE A 110 -8.28 -25.05 -9.49
C ILE A 110 -8.40 -24.83 -7.99
N ALA A 111 -7.67 -23.88 -7.46
CA ALA A 111 -7.79 -23.48 -6.06
C ALA A 111 -7.40 -22.01 -5.86
N ILE A 112 -7.74 -21.46 -4.71
CA ILE A 112 -7.32 -20.11 -4.29
C ILE A 112 -6.31 -20.26 -3.18
N LEU A 113 -5.12 -19.70 -3.39
CA LEU A 113 -4.04 -19.65 -2.43
C LEU A 113 -4.00 -18.27 -1.74
N GLU A 114 -3.81 -18.31 -0.44
CA GLU A 114 -3.48 -17.16 0.39
C GLU A 114 -2.14 -17.45 1.08
N THR A 115 -1.20 -16.53 1.00
CA THR A 115 0.16 -16.71 1.55
C THR A 115 0.51 -15.57 2.48
N THR A 116 0.95 -15.87 3.68
CA THR A 116 1.47 -14.90 4.66
C THR A 116 2.99 -15.04 4.74
N PHE A 117 3.70 -13.97 4.44
CA PHE A 117 5.16 -13.93 4.50
C PHE A 117 5.66 -13.36 5.82
N ASN A 118 6.78 -13.90 6.30
CA ASN A 118 7.51 -13.38 7.45
C ASN A 118 8.18 -12.06 7.08
N LYS A 119 7.66 -10.97 7.62
CA LYS A 119 8.13 -9.63 7.28
C LYS A 119 9.61 -9.45 7.58
N LYS A 120 10.11 -9.91 8.74
CA LYS A 120 11.54 -9.81 9.11
C LYS A 120 12.44 -10.55 8.10
N LYS A 121 12.04 -11.76 7.69
CA LYS A 121 12.81 -12.54 6.71
C LYS A 121 12.81 -11.88 5.32
N VAL A 122 11.66 -11.36 4.88
CA VAL A 122 11.57 -10.63 3.60
C VAL A 122 12.42 -9.36 3.62
N LEU A 123 12.32 -8.55 4.68
CA LEU A 123 13.12 -7.33 4.82
C LEU A 123 14.63 -7.64 4.82
N LYS A 124 15.05 -8.67 5.55
CA LYS A 124 16.46 -9.12 5.56
C LYS A 124 16.91 -9.63 4.19
N PHE A 125 16.04 -10.35 3.47
CA PHE A 125 16.32 -10.78 2.10
C PHE A 125 16.56 -9.59 1.18
N LEU A 126 15.70 -8.55 1.24
CA LEU A 126 15.82 -7.32 0.44
C LEU A 126 17.07 -6.54 0.81
N GLU A 127 17.36 -6.37 2.11
CA GLU A 127 18.58 -5.73 2.62
C GLU A 127 19.84 -6.40 2.05
N ASN A 128 19.92 -7.74 2.04
CA ASN A 128 21.04 -8.49 1.47
C ASN A 128 21.20 -8.30 -0.05
N LYS A 129 20.16 -7.79 -0.72
CA LYS A 129 20.18 -7.46 -2.15
C LYS A 129 20.36 -5.96 -2.42
N ASN A 130 20.62 -5.16 -1.38
CA ASN A 130 20.66 -3.70 -1.43
C ASN A 130 19.40 -3.08 -2.02
N ILE A 131 18.23 -3.63 -1.66
CA ILE A 131 16.92 -3.15 -2.06
C ILE A 131 16.22 -2.60 -0.84
N PHE A 132 15.80 -1.34 -0.91
CA PHE A 132 15.02 -0.69 0.13
C PHE A 132 13.54 -0.86 -0.15
N PRO A 133 12.80 -1.59 0.70
CA PRO A 133 11.37 -1.75 0.53
C PRO A 133 10.61 -0.46 0.87
N SER A 134 9.43 -0.28 0.31
CA SER A 134 8.49 0.74 0.76
C SER A 134 7.47 0.16 1.74
N ALA A 135 6.89 1.02 2.56
CA ALA A 135 5.67 0.67 3.28
C ALA A 135 4.52 0.49 2.27
N PRO A 136 3.77 -0.63 2.29
CA PRO A 136 2.67 -0.87 1.36
C PRO A 136 1.41 -0.09 1.79
N ILE A 137 1.49 1.23 1.77
CA ILE A 137 0.42 2.15 2.13
C ILE A 137 -0.39 2.45 0.89
N LYS A 138 -1.67 2.09 0.90
CA LYS A 138 -2.61 2.49 -0.17
C LYS A 138 -2.92 3.97 -0.06
N ASN A 139 -3.08 4.61 -1.20
CA ASN A 139 -3.38 6.03 -1.29
C ASN A 139 -4.36 6.34 -2.42
N LYS A 140 -5.22 7.34 -2.18
CA LYS A 140 -6.16 7.86 -3.17
C LYS A 140 -5.51 9.03 -3.91
N VAL A 141 -5.59 9.00 -5.22
CA VAL A 141 -4.95 9.99 -6.09
C VAL A 141 -5.97 10.49 -7.11
N LEU A 142 -6.13 11.80 -7.22
CA LEU A 142 -6.88 12.40 -8.31
C LEU A 142 -6.00 12.44 -9.56
N LEU A 143 -6.41 11.76 -10.62
CA LEU A 143 -5.73 11.80 -11.91
C LEU A 143 -6.53 12.66 -12.88
N ILE A 144 -5.89 13.69 -13.45
CA ILE A 144 -6.45 14.56 -14.46
C ILE A 144 -5.71 14.29 -15.78
N PRO A 145 -6.25 13.43 -16.66
CA PRO A 145 -5.65 13.17 -17.96
C PRO A 145 -6.12 14.25 -18.96
N VAL A 146 -5.18 14.94 -19.55
CA VAL A 146 -5.40 15.98 -20.58
C VAL A 146 -4.76 15.49 -21.87
N LEU A 147 -5.54 15.23 -22.91
CA LEU A 147 -5.03 14.89 -24.23
C LEU A 147 -5.09 16.13 -25.12
N PHE A 148 -3.93 16.61 -25.54
CA PHE A 148 -3.81 17.69 -26.50
C PHE A 148 -3.47 17.12 -27.90
N ASP A 149 -4.45 17.13 -28.81
CA ASP A 149 -4.25 16.81 -30.22
C ASP A 149 -3.71 18.06 -30.93
N THR A 150 -2.40 18.10 -31.17
CA THR A 150 -1.72 19.28 -31.74
C THR A 150 -2.07 19.53 -33.20
N GLU A 151 -2.59 18.54 -33.94
CA GLU A 151 -3.03 18.71 -35.34
C GLU A 151 -4.41 19.36 -35.40
N LYS A 152 -5.25 19.09 -34.41
CA LYS A 152 -6.61 19.66 -34.33
C LYS A 152 -6.70 20.90 -33.44
N GLU A 153 -5.62 21.26 -32.76
CA GLU A 153 -5.57 22.34 -31.77
C GLU A 153 -6.70 22.18 -30.74
N ARG A 154 -6.94 20.95 -30.28
CA ARG A 154 -8.04 20.58 -29.40
C ARG A 154 -7.54 19.83 -28.17
N ILE A 155 -8.16 20.14 -27.02
CA ILE A 155 -7.99 19.40 -25.79
C ILE A 155 -9.18 18.45 -25.57
N ASP A 156 -8.89 17.19 -25.27
CA ASP A 156 -9.85 16.20 -24.86
C ASP A 156 -9.59 15.82 -23.40
N LEU A 157 -10.60 16.00 -22.52
CA LEU A 157 -10.49 15.70 -21.09
C LEU A 157 -11.25 14.44 -20.70
N TYR A 158 -12.40 14.19 -21.31
CA TYR A 158 -13.38 13.20 -20.87
C TYR A 158 -13.60 12.14 -21.94
N ASP A 159 -14.81 11.95 -22.44
CA ASP A 159 -15.20 10.86 -23.32
C ASP A 159 -14.34 10.68 -24.58
N ASP A 160 -13.86 11.77 -25.17
CA ASP A 160 -12.97 11.74 -26.32
C ASP A 160 -11.51 11.40 -25.94
N ASN A 161 -11.21 11.33 -24.64
CA ASN A 161 -9.87 11.04 -24.15
C ASN A 161 -9.74 9.55 -23.78
N PRO A 162 -8.97 8.75 -24.55
CA PRO A 162 -8.84 7.32 -24.30
C PRO A 162 -8.14 7.00 -22.97
N PHE A 163 -7.32 7.91 -22.43
CA PHE A 163 -6.71 7.73 -21.10
C PHE A 163 -7.75 7.87 -20.01
N TYR A 164 -8.70 8.81 -20.14
CA TYR A 164 -9.81 8.93 -19.21
C TYR A 164 -10.67 7.68 -19.19
N ASN A 165 -11.10 7.20 -20.37
CA ASN A 165 -12.01 6.08 -20.50
C ASN A 165 -11.42 4.74 -20.05
N LYS A 166 -10.10 4.54 -20.23
CA LYS A 166 -9.49 3.22 -20.02
C LYS A 166 -8.63 3.13 -18.77
N TRP A 167 -8.38 4.23 -18.08
CA TRP A 167 -7.46 4.24 -16.93
C TRP A 167 -7.80 3.21 -15.86
N ASN A 168 -9.07 3.05 -15.54
CA ASN A 168 -9.54 2.16 -14.48
C ASN A 168 -10.10 0.81 -14.97
N ASN A 169 -9.96 0.47 -16.25
CA ASN A 169 -10.47 -0.79 -16.81
C ASN A 169 -9.77 -2.00 -16.18
N GLU A 170 -8.45 -1.94 -16.03
CA GLU A 170 -7.70 -2.98 -15.36
C GLU A 170 -7.47 -2.63 -13.89
N LYS A 171 -8.06 -3.43 -13.01
CA LYS A 171 -7.82 -3.36 -11.57
C LYS A 171 -6.75 -4.36 -11.18
N ASN A 172 -5.57 -3.90 -10.89
CA ASN A 172 -4.54 -4.71 -10.28
C ASN A 172 -4.63 -4.60 -8.75
N ASN A 173 -5.02 -5.68 -8.08
CA ASN A 173 -5.20 -5.72 -6.62
C ASN A 173 -3.92 -5.41 -5.83
N PHE A 174 -2.76 -5.42 -6.48
CA PHE A 174 -1.44 -5.17 -5.88
C PHE A 174 -0.90 -3.77 -6.14
N GLN A 175 -1.69 -2.88 -6.77
CA GLN A 175 -1.39 -1.45 -6.86
C GLN A 175 -1.72 -0.77 -5.52
N LEU A 176 -0.88 0.21 -5.17
CA LEU A 176 -1.03 1.02 -3.96
C LEU A 176 -1.82 2.31 -4.22
N LEU A 177 -1.77 2.82 -5.45
CA LEU A 177 -2.49 4.02 -5.86
C LEU A 177 -3.87 3.66 -6.41
N GLU A 178 -4.89 4.25 -5.80
CA GLU A 178 -6.28 4.18 -6.25
C GLU A 178 -6.62 5.48 -6.98
N TYR A 179 -6.85 5.39 -8.30
CA TYR A 179 -7.04 6.55 -9.14
C TYR A 179 -8.51 6.96 -9.22
N PHE A 180 -8.75 8.23 -8.88
CA PHE A 180 -10.01 8.91 -9.09
C PHE A 180 -9.88 9.84 -10.29
N LEU A 181 -10.82 9.75 -11.21
CA LEU A 181 -10.90 10.64 -12.37
C LEU A 181 -11.92 11.76 -12.10
N PRO A 182 -11.71 12.97 -12.60
CA PRO A 182 -12.66 14.07 -12.44
C PRO A 182 -14.00 13.71 -13.14
N SER A 183 -15.10 14.18 -12.59
CA SER A 183 -16.39 14.12 -13.27
C SER A 183 -16.40 15.07 -14.45
N GLU A 184 -17.16 14.75 -15.48
CA GLU A 184 -17.34 15.60 -16.65
C GLU A 184 -17.92 16.97 -16.27
N ASP A 185 -17.26 18.03 -16.71
CA ASP A 185 -17.61 19.43 -16.45
C ASP A 185 -17.17 20.28 -17.65
N LEU A 186 -18.15 20.90 -18.32
CA LEU A 186 -17.92 21.71 -19.50
C LEU A 186 -17.15 23.00 -19.17
N ASP A 187 -17.36 23.57 -17.98
CA ASP A 187 -16.63 24.77 -17.57
C ASP A 187 -15.14 24.49 -17.39
N ASP A 188 -14.80 23.30 -16.83
CA ASP A 188 -13.41 22.88 -16.72
C ASP A 188 -12.77 22.66 -18.08
N LEU A 189 -13.50 22.00 -19.01
CA LEU A 189 -13.02 21.79 -20.38
C LEU A 189 -12.76 23.14 -21.09
N ASN A 190 -13.71 24.08 -21.03
CA ASN A 190 -13.59 25.38 -21.68
C ASN A 190 -12.42 26.19 -21.10
N ASN A 191 -12.29 26.25 -19.77
CA ASN A 191 -11.19 26.98 -19.13
C ASN A 191 -9.80 26.40 -19.51
N ILE A 192 -9.68 25.08 -19.63
CA ILE A 192 -8.42 24.44 -20.03
C ILE A 192 -8.17 24.62 -21.52
N GLN A 193 -9.22 24.59 -22.36
CA GLN A 193 -9.11 24.83 -23.80
C GLN A 193 -8.66 26.27 -24.13
N GLU A 194 -9.12 27.28 -23.37
CA GLU A 194 -8.67 28.65 -23.51
C GLU A 194 -7.17 28.83 -23.26
N GLU A 195 -6.59 28.00 -22.39
CA GLU A 195 -5.18 28.05 -22.02
C GLU A 195 -4.33 27.01 -22.80
N ILE A 196 -4.79 26.54 -23.96
CA ILE A 196 -4.15 25.47 -24.73
C ILE A 196 -2.66 25.75 -25.00
N ASN A 197 -2.30 26.99 -25.31
CA ASN A 197 -0.92 27.38 -25.60
C ASN A 197 -0.02 27.41 -24.35
N ASN A 198 -0.61 27.45 -23.17
CA ASN A 198 0.08 27.54 -21.89
C ASN A 198 -0.25 26.35 -20.97
N ILE A 199 -0.75 25.25 -21.53
CA ILE A 199 -1.25 24.09 -20.76
C ILE A 199 -0.21 23.53 -19.77
N GLU A 200 1.07 23.63 -20.10
CA GLU A 200 2.14 23.17 -19.21
C GLU A 200 2.26 24.00 -17.92
N VAL A 201 1.88 25.27 -17.95
CA VAL A 201 1.95 26.17 -16.79
C VAL A 201 0.58 26.47 -16.22
N TYR A 202 -0.48 25.94 -16.82
CA TYR A 202 -1.85 26.12 -16.34
C TYR A 202 -2.00 25.65 -14.88
N ASP A 203 -2.73 26.43 -14.09
CA ASP A 203 -3.01 26.12 -12.69
C ASP A 203 -4.26 25.27 -12.55
N PHE A 204 -4.07 23.95 -12.41
CA PHE A 204 -5.14 22.98 -12.18
C PHE A 204 -5.73 23.04 -10.77
N ASN A 205 -5.26 23.89 -9.87
CA ASN A 205 -5.71 23.94 -8.48
C ASN A 205 -7.22 24.18 -8.34
N ARG A 206 -7.84 24.92 -9.27
CA ARG A 206 -9.31 25.13 -9.27
C ARG A 206 -10.04 23.80 -9.42
N LEU A 207 -9.61 22.96 -10.34
CA LEU A 207 -10.17 21.63 -10.58
C LEU A 207 -9.86 20.69 -9.41
N VAL A 208 -8.59 20.63 -8.96
CA VAL A 208 -8.16 19.79 -7.83
C VAL A 208 -8.96 20.08 -6.57
N LYS A 209 -9.24 21.34 -6.24
CA LYS A 209 -10.00 21.75 -5.05
C LYS A 209 -11.48 21.35 -5.07
N LYS A 210 -12.03 20.96 -6.22
CA LYS A 210 -13.40 20.39 -6.29
C LYS A 210 -13.49 19.02 -5.61
N TYR A 211 -12.34 18.33 -5.48
CA TYR A 211 -12.23 17.00 -4.90
C TYR A 211 -11.50 17.08 -3.57
N ASP A 212 -11.99 16.42 -2.54
CA ASP A 212 -11.31 16.33 -1.23
C ASP A 212 -10.21 15.25 -1.27
N ILE A 213 -9.33 15.33 -2.28
CA ILE A 213 -8.19 14.44 -2.49
C ILE A 213 -6.95 15.30 -2.59
N LYS A 214 -6.04 15.14 -1.61
CA LYS A 214 -4.83 15.95 -1.49
C LYS A 214 -3.81 15.62 -2.59
N ASP A 215 -3.61 14.33 -2.85
CA ASP A 215 -2.62 13.84 -3.80
C ASP A 215 -3.22 13.80 -5.20
N HIS A 216 -2.50 14.35 -6.18
CA HIS A 216 -3.00 14.43 -7.54
C HIS A 216 -1.89 14.31 -8.58
N ILE A 217 -2.27 13.87 -9.76
CA ILE A 217 -1.41 13.75 -10.93
C ILE A 217 -2.10 14.42 -12.10
N ILE A 218 -1.42 15.38 -12.72
CA ILE A 218 -1.82 15.97 -13.98
C ILE A 218 -1.03 15.28 -15.09
N LEU A 219 -1.72 14.56 -15.92
CA LEU A 219 -1.15 13.83 -17.06
C LEU A 219 -1.46 14.60 -18.34
N ILE A 220 -0.49 15.30 -18.91
CA ILE A 220 -0.63 16.02 -20.19
C ILE A 220 -0.01 15.13 -21.27
N VAL A 221 -0.82 14.77 -22.25
CA VAL A 221 -0.44 13.94 -23.40
C VAL A 221 -0.52 14.79 -24.66
N TYR A 222 0.60 15.10 -25.26
CA TYR A 222 0.68 15.75 -26.56
C TYR A 222 0.67 14.69 -27.65
N LYS A 223 -0.35 14.69 -28.48
CA LYS A 223 -0.47 13.84 -29.65
C LYS A 223 -0.10 14.63 -30.89
N THR A 224 0.98 14.24 -31.53
CA THR A 224 1.36 14.69 -32.87
C THR A 224 1.14 13.58 -33.88
N LYS A 225 1.41 13.82 -35.17
CA LYS A 225 1.27 12.81 -36.23
C LYS A 225 2.12 11.57 -36.00
N ASN A 226 3.34 11.73 -35.49
CA ASN A 226 4.34 10.67 -35.44
C ASN A 226 4.80 10.30 -34.03
N GLU A 227 4.44 11.08 -33.03
CA GLU A 227 4.92 10.87 -31.65
C GLU A 227 3.88 11.28 -30.61
N ILE A 228 4.04 10.72 -29.42
CA ILE A 228 3.31 11.10 -28.23
C ILE A 228 4.31 11.60 -27.20
N LYS A 229 4.14 12.84 -26.75
CA LYS A 229 4.91 13.38 -25.63
C LYS A 229 4.04 13.40 -24.39
N ILE A 230 4.60 12.98 -23.27
CA ILE A 230 3.91 12.92 -21.99
C ILE A 230 4.64 13.80 -20.99
N LEU A 231 3.89 14.70 -20.37
CA LEU A 231 4.31 15.45 -19.20
C LEU A 231 3.40 15.06 -18.04
N SER A 232 3.94 14.41 -17.03
CA SER A 232 3.22 14.12 -15.79
C SER A 232 3.72 15.01 -14.66
N LYS A 233 2.82 15.81 -14.10
CA LYS A 233 3.06 16.57 -12.87
C LYS A 233 2.49 15.79 -11.70
N ILE A 234 3.36 15.21 -10.91
CA ILE A 234 3.01 14.29 -9.82
C ILE A 234 3.14 15.03 -8.51
N ASN A 235 2.04 15.14 -7.77
CA ASN A 235 2.03 15.69 -6.41
C ASN A 235 1.53 14.62 -5.45
N LEU A 236 2.47 13.93 -4.79
CA LEU A 236 2.21 12.84 -3.87
C LEU A 236 2.94 13.07 -2.55
N ASP A 237 2.23 12.99 -1.42
CA ASP A 237 2.77 13.19 -0.06
C ASP A 237 3.58 14.49 0.08
N ASN A 238 3.05 15.61 -0.42
CA ASN A 238 3.69 16.93 -0.49
C ASN A 238 5.02 16.97 -1.27
N SER A 239 5.30 15.95 -2.08
CA SER A 239 6.45 15.90 -2.98
C SER A 239 5.96 16.12 -4.41
N THR A 240 6.53 17.12 -5.09
CA THR A 240 6.23 17.40 -6.49
C THR A 240 7.33 16.86 -7.38
N LYS A 241 6.96 16.12 -8.42
CA LYS A 241 7.87 15.60 -9.43
C LYS A 241 7.31 15.75 -10.84
N LEU A 242 8.19 16.02 -11.79
CA LEU A 242 7.88 16.03 -13.21
C LEU A 242 8.47 14.78 -13.87
N ILE A 243 7.68 14.13 -14.72
CA ILE A 243 8.12 13.04 -15.59
C ILE A 243 7.81 13.43 -17.03
N ASN A 244 8.83 13.41 -17.87
CA ASN A 244 8.72 13.62 -19.31
C ASN A 244 9.09 12.33 -20.03
N LYS A 245 8.23 11.89 -20.96
CA LYS A 245 8.49 10.74 -21.82
C LYS A 245 8.08 11.05 -23.26
N THR A 246 8.79 10.50 -24.21
CA THR A 246 8.43 10.58 -25.63
C THR A 246 8.38 9.18 -26.20
N TYR A 247 7.33 8.90 -26.95
CA TYR A 247 7.11 7.62 -27.60
C TYR A 247 6.89 7.86 -29.09
N SER A 248 7.64 7.13 -29.93
CA SER A 248 7.55 7.20 -31.39
C SER A 248 6.64 6.10 -31.92
N GLU A 249 5.99 6.36 -33.04
CA GLU A 249 5.23 5.37 -33.83
C GLU A 249 4.05 4.70 -33.10
N ILE A 250 3.33 5.45 -32.25
CA ILE A 250 2.20 4.89 -31.52
C ILE A 250 0.86 5.35 -32.05
N ASN A 251 0.02 4.36 -32.32
CA ASN A 251 -1.38 4.57 -32.69
C ASN A 251 -2.27 4.53 -31.45
N LEU A 252 -2.83 5.69 -31.03
CA LEU A 252 -3.82 5.79 -29.95
C LEU A 252 -5.20 5.25 -30.31
N GLN A 253 -5.43 4.84 -31.56
CA GLN A 253 -6.66 4.13 -31.96
C GLN A 253 -6.58 2.64 -31.61
N ASN A 254 -5.38 2.12 -31.37
CA ASN A 254 -5.20 0.72 -30.96
C ASN A 254 -5.32 0.60 -29.44
N GLU A 255 -6.34 -0.10 -28.97
CA GLU A 255 -6.64 -0.32 -27.55
C GLU A 255 -5.48 -0.94 -26.78
N ILE A 256 -4.80 -1.93 -27.35
CA ILE A 256 -3.67 -2.63 -26.75
C ILE A 256 -2.51 -1.65 -26.46
N ASN A 257 -2.29 -0.71 -27.38
CA ASN A 257 -1.26 0.31 -27.18
C ASN A 257 -1.60 1.25 -26.01
N ILE A 258 -2.86 1.68 -25.92
CA ILE A 258 -3.30 2.57 -24.83
C ILE A 258 -3.16 1.85 -23.49
N GLU A 259 -3.62 0.61 -23.37
CA GLU A 259 -3.51 -0.18 -22.14
C GLU A 259 -2.04 -0.34 -21.71
N LYS A 260 -1.15 -0.68 -22.66
CA LYS A 260 0.28 -0.77 -22.37
C LYS A 260 0.86 0.55 -21.87
N PHE A 261 0.43 1.68 -22.43
CA PHE A 261 0.83 3.00 -21.96
C PHE A 261 0.36 3.28 -20.54
N ILE A 262 -0.91 3.02 -20.28
CA ILE A 262 -1.50 3.21 -18.96
C ILE A 262 -0.74 2.38 -17.93
N ILE A 263 -0.39 1.14 -18.24
CA ILE A 263 0.40 0.26 -17.37
C ILE A 263 1.78 0.87 -17.10
N ASP A 264 2.48 1.35 -18.13
CA ASP A 264 3.81 1.96 -17.99
C ASP A 264 3.79 3.25 -17.14
N LEU A 265 2.75 4.08 -17.31
CA LEU A 265 2.55 5.28 -16.50
C LEU A 265 2.16 4.94 -15.06
N LYS A 266 1.29 3.97 -14.85
CA LYS A 266 0.95 3.48 -13.51
C LYS A 266 2.20 2.95 -12.79
N ASP A 267 3.06 2.22 -13.48
CA ASP A 267 4.34 1.75 -12.93
C ASP A 267 5.25 2.91 -12.48
N ASP A 268 5.32 4.00 -13.27
CA ASP A 268 6.08 5.19 -12.90
C ASP A 268 5.52 5.87 -11.65
N TYR A 269 4.19 6.03 -11.58
CA TYR A 269 3.52 6.68 -10.45
C TYR A 269 3.62 5.83 -9.17
N GLU A 270 3.43 4.52 -9.30
CA GLU A 270 3.68 3.54 -8.23
C GLU A 270 5.13 3.59 -7.74
N ASN A 271 6.10 3.65 -8.65
CA ASN A 271 7.51 3.76 -8.29
C ASN A 271 7.79 5.07 -7.54
N GLN A 272 7.17 6.18 -7.93
CA GLN A 272 7.31 7.44 -7.22
C GLN A 272 6.71 7.37 -5.82
N TRP A 273 5.50 6.80 -5.67
CA TRP A 273 4.86 6.59 -4.38
C TRP A 273 5.73 5.72 -3.45
N LYS A 274 6.26 4.62 -3.98
CA LYS A 274 7.14 3.73 -3.24
C LYS A 274 8.43 4.41 -2.79
N LYS A 275 9.02 5.27 -3.62
CA LYS A 275 10.19 6.06 -3.23
C LYS A 275 9.90 7.05 -2.10
N ASN A 276 8.74 7.69 -2.13
CA ASN A 276 8.32 8.61 -1.06
C ASN A 276 8.11 7.87 0.28
N ASN A 277 7.71 6.59 0.21
CA ASN A 277 7.43 5.73 1.37
C ASN A 277 8.53 4.69 1.64
N GLU A 278 9.74 4.92 1.12
CA GLU A 278 10.87 4.00 1.26
C GLU A 278 11.31 3.87 2.72
N ILE A 279 11.54 2.62 3.13
CA ILE A 279 12.08 2.28 4.44
C ILE A 279 13.54 1.92 4.26
N ASN A 280 14.44 2.80 4.70
CA ASN A 280 15.86 2.51 4.64
C ASN A 280 16.25 1.55 5.77
N THR A 281 16.19 0.25 5.49
CA THR A 281 16.53 -0.82 6.45
C THR A 281 18.03 -0.90 6.77
N SER A 282 18.89 -0.22 6.00
CA SER A 282 20.33 -0.13 6.31
C SER A 282 20.64 0.84 7.43
N ILE A 283 19.74 1.77 7.75
CA ILE A 283 19.90 2.67 8.89
C ILE A 283 19.63 1.89 10.17
N LYS A 284 20.66 1.69 10.98
CA LYS A 284 20.60 1.08 12.30
C LYS A 284 20.55 2.18 13.36
N LEU A 285 19.35 2.60 13.76
CA LEU A 285 19.17 3.65 14.77
C LEU A 285 19.24 3.04 16.17
N PRO A 286 20.28 3.34 16.96
CA PRO A 286 20.37 2.90 18.34
C PRO A 286 19.49 3.80 19.24
N ILE A 287 18.48 3.23 19.86
CA ILE A 287 17.54 3.90 20.76
C ILE A 287 17.71 3.32 22.16
N THR A 288 17.82 4.17 23.19
CA THR A 288 17.77 3.73 24.57
C THR A 288 16.41 4.11 25.16
N ILE A 289 15.67 3.13 25.67
CA ILE A 289 14.40 3.32 26.36
C ILE A 289 14.62 3.09 27.85
N SER A 290 14.12 3.99 28.70
CA SER A 290 14.18 3.87 30.16
C SER A 290 12.78 3.74 30.75
N LEU A 291 12.65 2.85 31.73
CA LEU A 291 11.46 2.61 32.53
C LEU A 291 11.84 2.56 34.01
N ASP A 292 10.85 2.74 34.89
CA ASP A 292 11.02 2.43 36.32
C ASP A 292 11.28 0.92 36.47
N SER A 293 12.37 0.57 37.14
CA SER A 293 12.76 -0.83 37.39
C SER A 293 11.74 -1.60 38.24
N LYS A 294 10.88 -0.92 38.98
CA LYS A 294 9.83 -1.51 39.83
C LYS A 294 8.56 -1.86 39.06
N ASP A 295 8.37 -1.29 37.84
CA ASP A 295 7.20 -1.58 36.99
C ASP A 295 7.42 -2.82 36.10
N TYR A 296 7.48 -3.97 36.71
CA TYR A 296 7.69 -5.25 36.01
C TYR A 296 6.62 -5.54 34.94
N LYS A 297 5.37 -5.10 35.16
CA LYS A 297 4.27 -5.30 34.20
C LYS A 297 4.54 -4.52 32.92
N ARG A 298 4.94 -3.26 33.05
CA ARG A 298 5.24 -2.38 31.92
C ARG A 298 6.50 -2.82 31.20
N ILE A 299 7.53 -3.26 31.93
CA ILE A 299 8.76 -3.83 31.37
C ILE A 299 8.43 -5.10 30.54
N SER A 300 7.60 -6.00 31.06
CA SER A 300 7.19 -7.21 30.33
C SER A 300 6.38 -6.87 29.06
N LYS A 301 5.45 -5.89 29.17
CA LYS A 301 4.64 -5.44 28.04
C LYS A 301 5.49 -4.83 26.93
N ILE A 302 6.43 -3.92 27.27
CA ILE A 302 7.30 -3.29 26.27
C ILE A 302 8.21 -4.32 25.58
N LYS A 303 8.78 -5.27 26.33
CA LYS A 303 9.58 -6.35 25.74
C LYS A 303 8.79 -7.17 24.74
N LYS A 304 7.52 -7.49 25.01
CA LYS A 304 6.64 -8.18 24.06
C LYS A 304 6.37 -7.33 22.82
N VAL A 305 6.10 -6.04 22.99
CA VAL A 305 5.89 -5.12 21.87
C VAL A 305 7.14 -5.05 21.00
N LEU A 306 8.32 -4.82 21.59
CA LEU A 306 9.58 -4.75 20.88
C LEU A 306 9.91 -6.05 20.11
N ALA A 307 9.60 -7.21 20.70
CA ALA A 307 9.80 -8.50 20.04
C ALA A 307 8.94 -8.67 18.77
N ASN A 308 7.75 -8.04 18.76
CA ASN A 308 6.79 -8.15 17.66
C ASN A 308 6.87 -7.00 16.64
N MET A 309 7.67 -5.96 16.92
CA MET A 309 7.87 -4.86 15.97
C MET A 309 8.79 -5.28 14.83
N ASP A 310 8.33 -5.13 13.60
CA ASP A 310 8.99 -5.65 12.40
C ASP A 310 10.30 -4.95 12.05
N LEU A 311 10.41 -3.65 12.37
CA LEU A 311 11.60 -2.85 12.08
C LEU A 311 12.64 -2.88 13.19
N ILE A 312 12.43 -3.66 14.26
CA ILE A 312 13.45 -3.90 15.27
C ILE A 312 14.37 -5.03 14.81
N SER A 313 15.64 -4.69 14.60
CA SER A 313 16.69 -5.64 14.27
C SER A 313 17.01 -6.51 15.48
N GLU A 314 17.25 -5.86 16.62
CA GLU A 314 17.55 -6.49 17.90
C GLU A 314 17.22 -5.54 19.07
N PHE A 315 17.03 -6.10 20.25
CA PHE A 315 17.00 -5.32 21.50
C PHE A 315 17.54 -6.16 22.65
N TYR A 316 18.14 -5.47 23.62
CA TYR A 316 18.72 -6.10 24.80
C TYR A 316 18.68 -5.17 25.99
N THR A 317 18.76 -5.74 27.20
CA THR A 317 18.86 -4.97 28.44
C THR A 317 20.23 -4.32 28.52
N LEU A 318 20.26 -2.99 28.53
CA LEU A 318 21.50 -2.20 28.64
C LEU A 318 21.89 -2.01 30.11
N LYS A 319 20.92 -1.70 30.98
CA LYS A 319 21.13 -1.44 32.40
C LYS A 319 19.90 -1.86 33.21
N PHE A 320 20.14 -2.39 34.41
CA PHE A 320 19.11 -2.66 35.38
C PHE A 320 19.65 -2.35 36.79
N ASP A 321 19.07 -1.36 37.42
CA ASP A 321 19.39 -0.97 38.80
C ASP A 321 18.11 -0.75 39.60
N ASN A 322 18.24 -0.25 40.86
CA ASN A 322 17.09 -0.08 41.77
C ASN A 322 16.07 0.98 41.32
N GLN A 323 16.41 1.84 40.36
CA GLN A 323 15.56 2.93 39.88
C GLN A 323 15.23 2.81 38.40
N ASN A 324 16.17 2.31 37.59
CA ASN A 324 16.07 2.36 36.16
C ASN A 324 16.25 0.99 35.51
N PHE A 325 15.36 0.65 34.60
CA PHE A 325 15.51 -0.42 33.65
C PHE A 325 15.69 0.17 32.24
N GLN A 326 16.83 -0.05 31.62
CA GLN A 326 17.14 0.46 30.29
C GLN A 326 17.25 -0.64 29.26
N ILE A 327 16.58 -0.45 28.13
CA ILE A 327 16.64 -1.32 26.95
C ILE A 327 17.32 -0.57 25.83
N ARG A 328 18.35 -1.17 25.22
CA ARG A 328 18.88 -0.72 23.94
C ARG A 328 18.11 -1.42 22.84
N VAL A 329 17.63 -0.66 21.90
CA VAL A 329 16.89 -1.10 20.72
C VAL A 329 17.64 -0.65 19.49
N ILE A 330 17.87 -1.55 18.54
CA ILE A 330 18.38 -1.23 17.21
C ILE A 330 17.19 -1.24 16.23
N TYR A 331 16.82 -0.07 15.79
CA TYR A 331 15.65 0.14 14.95
C TYR A 331 16.04 0.48 13.49
N ASN A 332 15.41 -0.20 12.51
CA ASN A 332 15.65 0.00 11.09
C ASN A 332 14.70 1.06 10.53
N GLY A 333 14.94 2.32 10.85
CA GLY A 333 14.08 3.42 10.39
C GLY A 333 14.39 4.73 11.09
N SER A 334 13.56 5.75 10.86
CA SER A 334 13.73 7.08 11.46
C SER A 334 13.18 7.13 12.91
N PRO A 335 13.66 8.07 13.74
CA PRO A 335 13.11 8.30 15.06
C PRO A 335 11.61 8.60 15.05
N LYS A 336 11.16 9.37 14.06
CA LYS A 336 9.73 9.72 13.89
C LYS A 336 8.87 8.47 13.66
N LEU A 337 9.34 7.55 12.83
CA LEU A 337 8.64 6.30 12.56
C LEU A 337 8.59 5.41 13.81
N PHE A 338 9.72 5.29 14.54
CA PHE A 338 9.77 4.56 15.80
C PHE A 338 8.75 5.06 16.82
N LEU A 339 8.69 6.38 17.03
CA LEU A 339 7.72 6.99 17.94
C LEU A 339 6.26 6.75 17.51
N SER A 340 6.00 6.85 16.21
CA SER A 340 4.67 6.54 15.66
C SER A 340 4.27 5.09 15.95
N ASP A 341 5.18 4.14 15.73
CA ASP A 341 4.92 2.73 15.96
C ASP A 341 4.73 2.41 17.45
N MET A 342 5.51 3.04 18.33
CA MET A 342 5.35 2.88 19.78
C MET A 342 4.00 3.45 20.26
N ARG A 343 3.56 4.60 19.73
CA ARG A 343 2.24 5.17 20.06
C ARG A 343 1.09 4.25 19.63
N LYS A 344 1.17 3.63 18.46
CA LYS A 344 0.19 2.61 18.02
C LYS A 344 0.08 1.44 18.99
N GLN A 345 1.13 1.19 19.78
CA GLN A 345 1.19 0.14 20.81
C GLN A 345 0.86 0.67 22.21
N ASN A 346 0.32 1.91 22.29
CA ASN A 346 -0.01 2.61 23.54
C ASN A 346 1.21 2.86 24.45
N PHE A 347 2.36 3.21 23.85
CA PHE A 347 3.53 3.69 24.54
C PHE A 347 3.89 5.09 24.05
N ASP A 348 3.72 6.09 24.92
CA ASP A 348 4.23 7.43 24.71
C ASP A 348 5.64 7.55 25.25
N LEU A 349 6.55 8.01 24.40
CA LEU A 349 7.96 8.19 24.70
C LEU A 349 8.32 9.66 24.65
N VAL A 350 9.02 10.13 25.67
CA VAL A 350 9.55 11.51 25.76
C VAL A 350 11.05 11.43 25.91
N MET A 351 11.76 12.25 25.15
CA MET A 351 13.22 12.31 25.24
C MET A 351 13.65 13.16 26.45
N THR A 352 14.48 12.58 27.31
CA THR A 352 15.11 13.24 28.45
C THR A 352 16.56 12.77 28.49
N ASP A 353 17.52 13.69 28.44
CA ASP A 353 18.97 13.40 28.51
C ASP A 353 19.44 12.30 27.52
N ASN A 354 19.03 12.39 26.25
CA ASN A 354 19.32 11.42 25.19
C ASN A 354 18.77 10.00 25.44
N VAL A 355 17.84 9.82 26.36
CA VAL A 355 17.13 8.57 26.64
C VAL A 355 15.64 8.78 26.46
N TRP A 356 14.97 7.83 25.85
CA TRP A 356 13.52 7.84 25.70
C TRP A 356 12.86 7.26 26.95
N VAL A 357 12.16 8.08 27.68
CA VAL A 357 11.43 7.69 28.89
C VAL A 357 9.99 7.37 28.53
N VAL A 358 9.47 6.26 29.02
CA VAL A 358 8.06 5.85 28.84
C VAL A 358 7.20 6.59 29.84
N LYS A 359 6.21 7.35 29.34
CA LYS A 359 5.21 8.03 30.16
C LYS A 359 4.11 7.11 30.65
#